data_a77c6ec28c8b74f4ec3ff63a674865d1
#
_entry.id   a77c6ec28c8b74f4ec3ff63a674865d1
#
_cell.length_a   1.000
_cell.length_b   1.000
_cell.length_c   1.000
_cell.angle_alpha   90.00
_cell.angle_beta   90.00
_cell.angle_gamma   90.00
#
_symmetry.space_group_name_H-M   'P 1'
#
loop_
_entity.id
_entity.type
_entity.pdbx_description
1 polymer ?
#
loop_
_entity_poly.entity_id
_entity_poly.type
_entity_poly.pdbx_seq_one_letter_code
_entity_poly.pdbx_strand_id
1 'polypeptide(L)'
;ELANVFGTDKIRMFSFYKAYGDREKVIDNLNKMVEIGKSFGVKMCHENEKDIYGDVADREVDLLDSVKDLYCVYDPANFIQCGEKADKTLALLHHRAIYFHIKDVIEATQEIVPAGFGDGKISKLVADIKDDKVLTLEPHLTVFDGYAGIDNTKMKNKFLFPSSRAAFDAAVKAIKDIL
;
A
#
# COMPACT_ATOMS: atom_id res chain seq x y z
N GLU A 1 -17.80 -2.14 -13.52
CA GLU A 1 -19.22 -2.31 -13.10
C GLU A 1 -19.36 -2.37 -11.59
N LEU A 2 -18.68 -3.31 -10.86
CA LEU A 2 -18.81 -3.44 -9.39
C LEU A 2 -18.45 -2.14 -8.65
N ALA A 3 -17.43 -1.42 -9.07
CA ALA A 3 -17.07 -0.14 -8.47
C ALA A 3 -18.23 0.85 -8.48
N ASN A 4 -18.98 0.92 -9.60
CA ASN A 4 -20.15 1.78 -9.72
C ASN A 4 -21.27 1.34 -8.78
N VAL A 5 -21.46 0.02 -8.58
CA VAL A 5 -22.44 -0.52 -7.62
C VAL A 5 -22.08 -0.11 -6.19
N PHE A 6 -20.80 -0.13 -5.84
CA PHE A 6 -20.30 0.29 -4.52
C PHE A 6 -20.13 1.81 -4.37
N GLY A 7 -20.38 2.59 -5.42
CA GLY A 7 -20.26 4.05 -5.38
C GLY A 7 -18.81 4.54 -5.23
N THR A 8 -17.82 3.75 -5.67
CA THR A 8 -16.41 4.15 -5.65
C THR A 8 -15.90 4.45 -7.05
N ASP A 9 -15.02 5.46 -7.15
CA ASP A 9 -14.29 5.81 -8.36
C ASP A 9 -12.85 5.25 -8.39
N LYS A 10 -12.48 4.39 -7.44
CA LYS A 10 -11.13 3.87 -7.29
C LYS A 10 -11.12 2.36 -7.18
N ILE A 11 -10.19 1.70 -7.88
CA ILE A 11 -9.88 0.28 -7.74
C ILE A 11 -8.39 0.16 -7.44
N ARG A 12 -8.06 -0.41 -6.27
CA ARG A 12 -6.70 -0.77 -5.91
C ARG A 12 -6.31 -2.04 -6.65
N MET A 13 -5.08 -2.08 -7.17
CA MET A 13 -4.54 -3.22 -7.90
C MET A 13 -3.03 -3.35 -7.70
N PHE A 14 -2.50 -4.50 -8.03
CA PHE A 14 -1.07 -4.77 -8.18
C PHE A 14 -0.70 -4.87 -9.65
N SER A 15 0.58 -4.74 -9.96
CA SER A 15 1.15 -5.27 -11.19
C SER A 15 1.29 -6.81 -11.07
N PHE A 16 2.17 -7.46 -11.82
CA PHE A 16 2.15 -8.92 -11.95
C PHE A 16 3.28 -9.54 -11.16
N TYR A 17 2.95 -10.52 -10.31
CA TYR A 17 3.93 -11.23 -9.49
C TYR A 17 5.05 -11.85 -10.31
N LYS A 18 6.30 -11.67 -9.85
CA LYS A 18 7.53 -12.18 -10.44
C LYS A 18 7.81 -11.69 -11.89
N ALA A 19 7.20 -10.59 -12.30
CA ALA A 19 7.34 -10.04 -13.65
C ALA A 19 8.46 -8.98 -13.77
N TYR A 20 9.48 -9.01 -12.92
CA TYR A 20 10.56 -8.01 -12.89
C TYR A 20 11.34 -7.88 -14.20
N GLY A 21 11.52 -8.98 -14.94
CA GLY A 21 12.27 -9.03 -16.18
C GLY A 21 11.49 -8.61 -17.42
N ASP A 22 10.20 -8.33 -17.30
CA ASP A 22 9.32 -8.04 -18.44
C ASP A 22 8.59 -6.71 -18.26
N ARG A 23 9.39 -5.65 -18.04
CA ARG A 23 8.90 -4.28 -17.79
C ARG A 23 7.90 -3.82 -18.87
N GLU A 24 8.24 -4.05 -20.16
CA GLU A 24 7.40 -3.60 -21.26
C GLU A 24 6.01 -4.25 -21.21
N LYS A 25 5.96 -5.54 -20.98
CA LYS A 25 4.69 -6.27 -20.86
C LYS A 25 3.89 -5.85 -19.63
N VAL A 26 4.55 -5.53 -18.51
CA VAL A 26 3.88 -4.96 -17.33
C VAL A 26 3.21 -3.65 -17.71
N ILE A 27 3.93 -2.73 -18.35
CA ILE A 27 3.43 -1.42 -18.77
C ILE A 27 2.27 -1.57 -19.78
N ASP A 28 2.42 -2.43 -20.78
CA ASP A 28 1.36 -2.69 -21.77
C ASP A 28 0.06 -3.19 -21.13
N ASN A 29 0.19 -4.11 -20.17
CA ASN A 29 -0.98 -4.64 -19.47
C ASN A 29 -1.63 -3.60 -18.56
N LEU A 30 -0.82 -2.81 -17.83
CA LEU A 30 -1.33 -1.72 -16.99
C LEU A 30 -2.04 -0.65 -17.83
N ASN A 31 -1.51 -0.27 -18.98
CA ASN A 31 -2.19 0.63 -19.91
C ASN A 31 -3.57 0.11 -20.33
N LYS A 32 -3.68 -1.18 -20.68
CA LYS A 32 -4.98 -1.80 -21.00
C LYS A 32 -5.95 -1.76 -19.82
N MET A 33 -5.47 -2.03 -18.61
CA MET A 33 -6.30 -1.98 -17.39
C MET A 33 -6.76 -0.55 -17.09
N VAL A 34 -5.90 0.44 -17.25
CA VAL A 34 -6.26 1.87 -17.10
C VAL A 34 -7.32 2.28 -18.11
N GLU A 35 -7.18 1.92 -19.38
CA GLU A 35 -8.18 2.23 -20.41
C GLU A 35 -9.54 1.59 -20.11
N ILE A 36 -9.56 0.34 -19.63
CA ILE A 36 -10.80 -0.30 -19.17
C ILE A 36 -11.38 0.46 -17.98
N GLY A 37 -10.56 0.81 -16.96
CA GLY A 37 -11.01 1.59 -15.83
C GLY A 37 -11.65 2.91 -16.24
N LYS A 38 -11.00 3.65 -17.12
CA LYS A 38 -11.49 4.93 -17.68
C LYS A 38 -12.84 4.79 -18.37
N SER A 39 -13.06 3.70 -19.10
CA SER A 39 -14.35 3.47 -19.79
C SER A 39 -15.53 3.32 -18.81
N PHE A 40 -15.26 3.01 -17.54
CA PHE A 40 -16.23 2.94 -16.46
C PHE A 40 -16.18 4.13 -15.48
N GLY A 41 -15.37 5.15 -15.77
CA GLY A 41 -15.16 6.29 -14.88
C GLY A 41 -14.40 5.93 -13.59
N VAL A 42 -13.53 4.91 -13.64
CA VAL A 42 -12.82 4.38 -12.46
C VAL A 42 -11.31 4.61 -12.61
N LYS A 43 -10.70 5.10 -11.55
CA LYS A 43 -9.25 5.26 -11.40
C LYS A 43 -8.61 3.93 -11.01
N MET A 44 -7.63 3.49 -11.77
CA MET A 44 -6.80 2.34 -11.42
C MET A 44 -5.65 2.79 -10.54
N CYS A 45 -5.58 2.26 -9.32
CA CYS A 45 -4.63 2.69 -8.30
C CYS A 45 -3.65 1.55 -8.00
N HIS A 46 -2.39 1.70 -8.46
CA HIS A 46 -1.34 0.71 -8.25
C HIS A 46 -0.78 0.84 -6.83
N GLU A 47 -0.69 -0.27 -6.13
CA GLU A 47 -0.08 -0.37 -4.81
C GLU A 47 1.30 -1.02 -4.91
N ASN A 48 2.27 -0.42 -4.25
CA ASN A 48 3.58 -1.03 -4.05
C ASN A 48 3.48 -2.28 -3.17
N GLU A 49 4.00 -3.40 -3.66
CA GLU A 49 3.98 -4.69 -2.96
C GLU A 49 5.23 -5.49 -3.33
N LYS A 50 5.64 -6.43 -2.46
CA LYS A 50 6.76 -7.32 -2.73
C LYS A 50 6.47 -8.24 -3.92
N ASP A 51 7.53 -8.69 -4.57
CA ASP A 51 7.49 -9.63 -5.70
C ASP A 51 6.75 -9.15 -6.96
N ILE A 52 6.47 -7.85 -7.08
CA ILE A 52 5.90 -7.24 -8.29
C ILE A 52 6.81 -6.17 -8.86
N TYR A 53 6.60 -5.76 -10.10
CA TYR A 53 7.24 -4.55 -10.62
C TYR A 53 6.55 -3.32 -10.00
N GLY A 54 7.22 -2.62 -9.09
CA GLY A 54 6.69 -1.57 -8.22
C GLY A 54 6.89 -1.84 -6.73
N ASP A 55 7.73 -2.86 -6.39
CA ASP A 55 8.11 -3.22 -5.03
C ASP A 55 9.06 -2.21 -4.35
N VAL A 56 9.84 -1.48 -5.15
CA VAL A 56 10.72 -0.39 -4.71
C VAL A 56 10.31 0.93 -5.32
N ALA A 57 10.64 2.03 -4.66
CA ALA A 57 10.17 3.36 -5.05
C ALA A 57 10.56 3.75 -6.49
N ASP A 58 11.76 3.40 -6.93
CA ASP A 58 12.22 3.74 -8.27
C ASP A 58 11.40 3.01 -9.36
N ARG A 59 10.98 1.76 -9.11
CA ARG A 59 10.08 1.02 -10.03
C ARG A 59 8.65 1.52 -9.97
N GLU A 60 8.16 1.92 -8.79
CA GLU A 60 6.84 2.55 -8.68
C GLU A 60 6.80 3.89 -9.43
N VAL A 61 7.83 4.72 -9.29
CA VAL A 61 7.98 5.96 -10.06
C VAL A 61 8.00 5.68 -11.57
N ASP A 62 8.74 4.66 -12.00
CA ASP A 62 8.79 4.26 -13.41
C ASP A 62 7.42 3.85 -13.96
N LEU A 63 6.61 3.10 -13.20
CA LEU A 63 5.24 2.76 -13.59
C LEU A 63 4.36 4.01 -13.75
N LEU A 64 4.40 4.89 -12.74
CA LEU A 64 3.61 6.11 -12.74
C LEU A 64 4.00 7.11 -13.83
N ASP A 65 5.25 7.08 -14.29
CA ASP A 65 5.74 7.91 -15.40
C ASP A 65 5.44 7.28 -16.77
N SER A 66 5.40 5.96 -16.84
CA SER A 66 5.20 5.21 -18.09
C SER A 66 3.73 4.94 -18.42
N VAL A 67 2.87 4.87 -17.42
CA VAL A 67 1.44 4.54 -17.59
C VAL A 67 0.60 5.76 -17.26
N LYS A 68 0.14 6.46 -18.29
CA LYS A 68 -0.69 7.65 -18.11
C LYS A 68 -2.00 7.30 -17.40
N ASP A 69 -2.41 8.17 -16.45
CA ASP A 69 -3.64 8.01 -15.65
C ASP A 69 -3.64 6.78 -14.74
N LEU A 70 -2.47 6.19 -14.46
CA LEU A 70 -2.26 5.29 -13.34
C LEU A 70 -2.08 6.13 -12.07
N TYR A 71 -2.75 5.75 -11.00
CA TYR A 71 -2.68 6.43 -9.71
C TYR A 71 -1.91 5.58 -8.70
N CYS A 72 -1.30 6.24 -7.71
CA CYS A 72 -0.51 5.58 -6.68
C CYS A 72 -1.34 5.31 -5.43
N VAL A 73 -1.28 4.08 -4.93
CA VAL A 73 -1.55 3.70 -3.54
C VAL A 73 -0.21 3.56 -2.85
N TYR A 74 0.02 4.32 -1.80
CA TYR A 74 1.28 4.29 -1.06
C TYR A 74 1.12 3.48 0.23
N ASP A 75 1.88 2.40 0.36
CA ASP A 75 2.01 1.62 1.59
C ASP A 75 3.46 1.69 2.11
N PRO A 76 3.71 2.40 3.23
CA PRO A 76 5.07 2.56 3.77
C PRO A 76 5.68 1.25 4.27
N ALA A 77 4.87 0.35 4.84
CA ALA A 77 5.36 -0.90 5.39
C ALA A 77 5.82 -1.85 4.29
N ASN A 78 5.11 -1.92 3.16
CA ASN A 78 5.51 -2.74 2.02
C ASN A 78 6.88 -2.29 1.47
N PHE A 79 7.14 -0.98 1.37
CA PHE A 79 8.46 -0.48 0.97
C PHE A 79 9.57 -0.87 1.96
N ILE A 80 9.32 -0.72 3.27
CA ILE A 80 10.29 -1.12 4.30
C ILE A 80 10.56 -2.62 4.25
N GLN A 81 9.54 -3.44 4.01
CA GLN A 81 9.68 -4.90 3.84
C GLN A 81 10.48 -5.27 2.59
N CYS A 82 10.52 -4.40 1.60
CA CYS A 82 11.38 -4.51 0.40
C CYS A 82 12.76 -3.85 0.58
N GLY A 83 13.12 -3.42 1.79
CA GLY A 83 14.43 -2.84 2.12
C GLY A 83 14.56 -1.35 1.82
N GLU A 84 13.48 -0.67 1.49
CA GLU A 84 13.47 0.78 1.25
C GLU A 84 13.37 1.57 2.57
N LYS A 85 13.84 2.82 2.55
CA LYS A 85 13.71 3.75 3.68
C LYS A 85 12.48 4.63 3.50
N ALA A 86 11.65 4.75 4.52
CA ALA A 86 10.42 5.54 4.48
C ALA A 86 10.65 7.01 4.10
N ASP A 87 11.75 7.63 4.55
CA ASP A 87 12.07 9.01 4.18
C ASP A 87 12.32 9.17 2.66
N LYS A 88 12.99 8.19 2.01
CA LYS A 88 13.21 8.18 0.55
C LYS A 88 11.87 8.00 -0.18
N THR A 89 11.10 7.00 0.22
CA THR A 89 9.86 6.65 -0.49
C THR A 89 8.79 7.72 -0.34
N LEU A 90 8.66 8.35 0.84
CA LEU A 90 7.80 9.52 1.05
C LEU A 90 8.21 10.71 0.17
N ALA A 91 9.49 11.03 0.11
CA ALA A 91 9.98 12.13 -0.71
C ALA A 91 9.63 11.96 -2.20
N LEU A 92 9.67 10.73 -2.70
CA LEU A 92 9.41 10.40 -4.11
C LEU A 92 7.91 10.29 -4.42
N LEU A 93 7.10 9.74 -3.53
CA LEU A 93 5.77 9.24 -3.87
C LEU A 93 4.62 9.91 -3.13
N HIS A 94 4.85 10.55 -1.97
CA HIS A 94 3.76 11.13 -1.18
C HIS A 94 2.88 12.09 -1.99
N HIS A 95 3.49 12.97 -2.77
CA HIS A 95 2.78 13.96 -3.59
C HIS A 95 2.03 13.33 -4.78
N ARG A 96 2.41 12.11 -5.19
CA ARG A 96 1.81 11.36 -6.30
C ARG A 96 0.67 10.44 -5.85
N ALA A 97 0.69 10.04 -4.57
CA ALA A 97 -0.32 9.17 -4.02
C ALA A 97 -1.65 9.90 -3.82
N ILE A 98 -2.73 9.25 -4.23
CA ILE A 98 -4.11 9.69 -3.97
C ILE A 98 -4.79 8.83 -2.92
N TYR A 99 -4.13 7.74 -2.53
CA TYR A 99 -4.64 6.72 -1.64
C TYR A 99 -3.47 6.17 -0.80
N PHE A 100 -3.67 6.05 0.50
CA PHE A 100 -2.66 5.56 1.43
C PHE A 100 -3.18 4.36 2.20
N HIS A 101 -2.37 3.32 2.28
CA HIS A 101 -2.54 2.25 3.27
C HIS A 101 -1.80 2.61 4.55
N ILE A 102 -2.51 2.51 5.66
CA ILE A 102 -1.95 2.78 6.98
C ILE A 102 -1.57 1.45 7.62
N LYS A 103 -0.34 1.08 7.38
CA LYS A 103 0.35 -0.09 7.92
C LYS A 103 1.73 0.34 8.37
N ASP A 104 2.17 -0.12 9.52
CA ASP A 104 3.46 0.28 10.08
C ASP A 104 4.29 -0.95 10.49
N VAL A 105 5.60 -0.82 10.39
CA VAL A 105 6.54 -1.92 10.62
C VAL A 105 7.84 -1.39 11.21
N ILE A 106 8.45 -2.15 12.13
CA ILE A 106 9.80 -1.89 12.62
C ILE A 106 10.80 -2.44 11.59
N GLU A 107 11.60 -1.58 10.99
CA GLU A 107 12.55 -1.94 9.93
C GLU A 107 13.54 -3.04 10.39
N ALA A 108 14.11 -2.90 11.58
CA ALA A 108 15.15 -3.80 12.08
C ALA A 108 14.65 -5.23 12.34
N THR A 109 13.39 -5.40 12.72
CA THR A 109 12.83 -6.71 13.11
C THR A 109 11.78 -7.23 12.13
N GLN A 110 11.30 -6.38 11.25
CA GLN A 110 10.17 -6.66 10.34
C GLN A 110 8.87 -6.99 11.10
N GLU A 111 8.76 -6.54 12.35
CA GLU A 111 7.54 -6.68 13.15
C GLU A 111 6.51 -5.64 12.76
N ILE A 112 5.29 -6.10 12.44
CA ILE A 112 4.14 -5.22 12.22
C ILE A 112 3.68 -4.64 13.55
N VAL A 113 3.43 -3.34 13.57
CA VAL A 113 3.06 -2.59 14.78
C VAL A 113 1.91 -1.61 14.48
N PRO A 114 1.19 -1.13 15.49
CA PRO A 114 0.20 -0.07 15.27
C PRO A 114 0.84 1.18 14.66
N ALA A 115 0.06 1.96 13.93
CA ALA A 115 0.51 3.19 13.28
C ALA A 115 1.24 4.12 14.26
N GLY A 116 2.42 4.61 13.87
CA GLY A 116 3.27 5.49 14.67
C GLY A 116 4.23 4.78 15.64
N PHE A 117 4.18 3.45 15.76
CA PHE A 117 5.10 2.66 16.57
C PHE A 117 6.23 2.01 15.77
N GLY A 118 6.22 2.18 14.45
CA GLY A 118 7.23 1.66 13.52
C GLY A 118 8.04 2.76 12.84
N ASP A 119 8.68 2.35 11.76
CA ASP A 119 9.57 3.19 10.96
C ASP A 119 8.90 3.76 9.71
N GLY A 120 7.59 3.49 9.46
CA GLY A 120 6.81 3.94 8.31
C GLY A 120 6.53 5.43 8.24
N LYS A 121 6.96 6.21 9.27
CA LYS A 121 6.79 7.67 9.32
C LYS A 121 5.33 8.12 9.18
N ILE A 122 4.40 7.34 9.74
CA ILE A 122 2.95 7.58 9.58
C ILE A 122 2.54 9.00 10.01
N SER A 123 3.07 9.50 11.12
CA SER A 123 2.74 10.87 11.57
C SER A 123 3.17 11.93 10.54
N LYS A 124 4.34 11.75 9.91
CA LYS A 124 4.80 12.65 8.84
C LYS A 124 3.94 12.49 7.59
N LEU A 125 3.65 11.24 7.19
CA LEU A 125 2.78 10.94 6.05
C LEU A 125 1.45 11.68 6.18
N VAL A 126 0.80 11.58 7.35
CA VAL A 126 -0.50 12.21 7.60
C VAL A 126 -0.40 13.75 7.63
N ALA A 127 0.63 14.29 8.31
CA ALA A 127 0.82 15.75 8.42
C ALA A 127 1.08 16.43 7.06
N ASP A 128 1.66 15.71 6.11
CA ASP A 128 1.97 16.23 4.77
C ASP A 128 0.77 16.15 3.80
N ILE A 129 -0.37 15.54 4.20
CA ILE A 129 -1.61 15.50 3.40
C ILE A 129 -2.29 16.87 3.43
N LYS A 130 -2.47 17.46 2.25
CA LYS A 130 -3.08 18.81 2.09
C LYS A 130 -4.44 18.79 1.41
N ASP A 131 -4.77 17.69 0.76
CA ASP A 131 -5.96 17.53 -0.06
C ASP A 131 -6.79 16.34 0.44
N ASP A 132 -8.00 16.17 -0.10
CA ASP A 132 -8.81 14.99 0.15
C ASP A 132 -8.14 13.73 -0.40
N LYS A 133 -7.62 12.90 0.48
CA LYS A 133 -7.00 11.61 0.18
C LYS A 133 -7.74 10.49 0.89
N VAL A 134 -7.65 9.29 0.34
CA VAL A 134 -8.19 8.10 1.00
C VAL A 134 -7.13 7.51 1.93
N LEU A 135 -7.48 7.28 3.18
CA LEU A 135 -6.67 6.54 4.13
C LEU A 135 -7.40 5.24 4.46
N THR A 136 -6.79 4.11 4.14
CA THR A 136 -7.32 2.79 4.51
C THR A 136 -6.43 2.16 5.57
N LEU A 137 -7.07 1.75 6.64
CA LEU A 137 -6.38 1.05 7.72
C LEU A 137 -6.19 -0.43 7.33
N GLU A 138 -4.94 -0.84 7.17
CA GLU A 138 -4.53 -2.21 6.85
C GLU A 138 -3.52 -2.74 7.89
N PRO A 139 -3.94 -2.91 9.16
CA PRO A 139 -3.01 -3.01 10.27
C PRO A 139 -2.22 -4.31 10.37
N HIS A 140 -2.71 -5.41 9.86
CA HIS A 140 -2.07 -6.75 9.94
C HIS A 140 -1.55 -7.13 11.33
N LEU A 141 -2.20 -6.66 12.41
CA LEU A 141 -1.75 -6.85 13.79
C LEU A 141 -2.03 -8.24 14.37
N THR A 142 -2.90 -9.02 13.73
CA THR A 142 -3.15 -10.41 14.07
C THR A 142 -2.73 -11.33 12.94
N VAL A 143 -2.16 -12.48 13.32
CA VAL A 143 -1.88 -13.55 12.34
C VAL A 143 -3.22 -14.16 11.93
N PHE A 144 -3.58 -14.00 10.67
CA PHE A 144 -4.72 -14.67 10.06
C PHE A 144 -4.24 -16.00 9.49
N ASP A 145 -4.82 -17.13 9.93
CA ASP A 145 -4.37 -18.48 9.55
C ASP A 145 -4.35 -18.70 8.02
N GLY A 146 -5.18 -18.00 7.26
CA GLY A 146 -5.18 -18.02 5.80
C GLY A 146 -3.97 -17.37 5.13
N TYR A 147 -3.23 -16.50 5.82
CA TYR A 147 -2.06 -15.79 5.26
C TYR A 147 -0.85 -16.70 5.06
N ALA A 148 -0.67 -17.70 5.93
CA ALA A 148 0.41 -18.68 5.81
C ALA A 148 0.36 -19.49 4.50
N GLY A 149 -0.79 -19.56 3.87
CA GLY A 149 -0.98 -20.21 2.57
C GLY A 149 -0.69 -19.33 1.35
N ILE A 150 -0.58 -17.99 1.54
CA ILE A 150 -0.42 -17.05 0.42
C ILE A 150 1.05 -16.76 0.15
N ASP A 151 1.87 -16.55 1.17
CA ASP A 151 3.27 -16.14 0.98
C ASP A 151 4.33 -16.91 1.76
N ASN A 152 3.97 -17.91 2.54
CA ASN A 152 4.89 -18.72 3.37
C ASN A 152 5.71 -17.90 4.40
N THR A 153 5.42 -16.63 4.62
CA THR A 153 6.09 -15.79 5.60
C THR A 153 5.34 -15.83 6.92
N LYS A 154 6.04 -16.20 7.99
CA LYS A 154 5.52 -15.99 9.35
C LYS A 154 5.51 -14.49 9.62
N MET A 155 4.34 -13.89 9.66
CA MET A 155 4.21 -12.50 10.10
C MET A 155 4.72 -12.39 11.54
N LYS A 156 5.72 -11.54 11.74
CA LYS A 156 6.20 -11.19 13.08
C LYS A 156 5.31 -10.08 13.59
N ASN A 157 4.70 -10.30 14.75
CA ASN A 157 3.85 -9.31 15.41
C ASN A 157 4.24 -9.21 16.88
N LYS A 158 4.75 -8.05 17.29
CA LYS A 158 5.11 -7.73 18.66
C LYS A 158 3.89 -7.49 19.55
N PHE A 159 2.82 -6.98 18.97
CA PHE A 159 1.58 -6.66 19.68
C PHE A 159 0.63 -7.84 19.60
N LEU A 160 0.36 -8.45 20.75
CA LEU A 160 -0.58 -9.55 20.88
C LEU A 160 -1.94 -9.02 21.36
N PHE A 161 -2.97 -9.35 20.63
CA PHE A 161 -4.34 -8.96 20.95
C PHE A 161 -5.22 -10.19 21.21
N PRO A 162 -6.22 -10.09 22.09
CA PRO A 162 -7.08 -11.24 22.42
C PRO A 162 -8.04 -11.62 21.29
N SER A 163 -8.23 -10.75 20.30
CA SER A 163 -9.09 -11.00 19.15
C SER A 163 -8.76 -10.07 17.98
N SER A 164 -9.17 -10.43 16.77
CA SER A 164 -9.06 -9.56 15.58
C SER A 164 -9.80 -8.23 15.79
N ARG A 165 -10.91 -8.22 16.52
CA ARG A 165 -11.62 -6.98 16.85
C ARG A 165 -10.78 -6.08 17.75
N ALA A 166 -10.16 -6.62 18.81
CA ALA A 166 -9.29 -5.85 19.69
C ALA A 166 -8.06 -5.29 18.94
N ALA A 167 -7.48 -6.07 18.02
CA ALA A 167 -6.39 -5.62 17.16
C ALA A 167 -6.83 -4.45 16.25
N PHE A 168 -8.00 -4.57 15.63
CA PHE A 168 -8.54 -3.52 14.78
C PHE A 168 -8.87 -2.25 15.59
N ASP A 169 -9.49 -2.39 16.76
CA ASP A 169 -9.79 -1.24 17.63
C ASP A 169 -8.50 -0.53 18.09
N ALA A 170 -7.43 -1.27 18.38
CA ALA A 170 -6.13 -0.70 18.69
C ALA A 170 -5.51 0.05 17.48
N ALA A 171 -5.64 -0.50 16.28
CA ALA A 171 -5.19 0.15 15.06
C ALA A 171 -5.98 1.45 14.77
N VAL A 172 -7.31 1.42 14.95
CA VAL A 172 -8.16 2.61 14.84
C VAL A 172 -7.77 3.67 15.86
N LYS A 173 -7.50 3.25 17.11
CA LYS A 173 -7.02 4.18 18.14
C LYS A 173 -5.70 4.81 17.74
N ALA A 174 -4.72 4.01 17.33
CA ALA A 174 -3.39 4.49 16.97
C ALA A 174 -3.41 5.54 15.85
N ILE A 175 -4.20 5.33 14.80
CA ILE A 175 -4.31 6.34 13.73
C ILE A 175 -5.08 7.59 14.18
N LYS A 176 -6.10 7.45 15.01
CA LYS A 176 -6.83 8.60 15.57
C LYS A 176 -5.97 9.47 16.49
N ASP A 177 -5.02 8.88 17.20
CA ASP A 177 -4.08 9.62 18.05
C ASP A 177 -3.06 10.42 17.21
N ILE A 178 -2.92 10.13 15.91
CA ILE A 178 -2.03 10.81 14.97
C ILE A 178 -2.76 11.90 14.17
N LEU A 179 -4.04 11.68 13.83
CA LEU A 179 -4.90 12.64 13.10
C LEU A 179 -5.27 13.85 13.94
#